data_a3301f0799925ae3e4ac4b2acedd6f9e
#
_entry.id   a3301f0799925ae3e4ac4b2acedd6f9e
#
_cell.length_a   1.000
_cell.length_b   1.000
_cell.length_c   1.000
_cell.angle_alpha   90.00
_cell.angle_beta   90.00
_cell.angle_gamma   90.00
#
_symmetry.space_group_name_H-M   'P 1'
#
loop_
_entity.id
_entity.type
_entity.pdbx_description
1 polymer ?
#
loop_
_entity_poly.entity_id
_entity_poly.type
_entity_poly.pdbx_seq_one_letter_code
_entity_poly.pdbx_strand_id
1 'polypeptide(L)'
;MNLENVKFNTDTKLVLNIGDPMGKTNAPRAYNKLFGELDMNAIMLPVEVKKGELPQFMEACKMLHIRYISPTMPHKKDIIPLLDDVDESSRIFQSVNAVRIDEDGTSHGVGMDGKGALNAILSSGVQLVGKEALMLGSGSISGVIGLELSKHGIRKLTILNRTVEKAQEIADILNTHTSMETKALASTPENLDQAAGTAQLFLQVTPLGMA
;
A
#
# COMPACT_ATOMS: atom_id res chain seq x y z
N MET A 1 -2.17 -24.96 2.65
CA MET A 1 -1.98 -23.99 3.76
C MET A 1 -1.58 -24.81 4.98
N ASN A 2 -0.39 -24.64 5.49
CA ASN A 2 0.04 -25.34 6.70
C ASN A 2 -0.37 -24.48 7.90
N LEU A 3 -1.28 -25.00 8.75
CA LEU A 3 -1.79 -24.34 9.95
C LEU A 3 -1.20 -24.96 11.24
N GLU A 4 -0.13 -25.78 11.12
CA GLU A 4 0.46 -26.49 12.25
C GLU A 4 0.92 -25.58 13.38
N ASN A 5 1.28 -24.33 13.05
CA ASN A 5 1.73 -23.34 14.03
C ASN A 5 0.60 -22.53 14.69
N VAL A 6 -0.64 -22.68 14.20
CA VAL A 6 -1.80 -21.97 14.78
C VAL A 6 -2.37 -22.81 15.93
N LYS A 7 -2.27 -22.30 17.14
CA LYS A 7 -2.69 -23.00 18.36
C LYS A 7 -4.21 -23.03 18.58
N PHE A 8 -4.99 -22.27 17.79
CA PHE A 8 -6.47 -22.16 17.87
C PHE A 8 -6.99 -22.03 19.31
N ASN A 9 -6.55 -21.00 19.99
CA ASN A 9 -6.99 -20.63 21.33
C ASN A 9 -7.37 -19.14 21.38
N THR A 10 -7.70 -18.62 22.58
CA THR A 10 -8.06 -17.23 22.78
C THR A 10 -6.95 -16.22 22.43
N ASP A 11 -5.70 -16.66 22.39
CA ASP A 11 -4.53 -15.82 22.05
C ASP A 11 -4.27 -15.79 20.54
N THR A 12 -5.01 -16.58 19.74
CA THR A 12 -4.87 -16.61 18.29
C THR A 12 -5.28 -15.26 17.70
N LYS A 13 -4.34 -14.57 17.04
CA LYS A 13 -4.60 -13.29 16.41
C LYS A 13 -5.30 -13.47 15.07
N LEU A 14 -6.49 -12.90 14.96
CA LEU A 14 -7.21 -12.86 13.70
C LEU A 14 -6.83 -11.60 12.92
N VAL A 15 -6.47 -11.78 11.65
CA VAL A 15 -6.28 -10.71 10.69
C VAL A 15 -7.33 -10.86 9.60
N LEU A 16 -8.18 -9.89 9.38
CA LEU A 16 -9.21 -9.94 8.35
C LEU A 16 -8.74 -9.15 7.13
N ASN A 17 -8.52 -9.84 6.01
CA ASN A 17 -8.26 -9.19 4.73
C ASN A 17 -9.60 -8.93 4.04
N ILE A 18 -10.00 -7.66 3.89
CA ILE A 18 -11.33 -7.27 3.42
C ILE A 18 -11.30 -6.57 2.06
N GLY A 19 -12.31 -6.82 1.26
CA GLY A 19 -12.48 -6.23 -0.08
C GLY A 19 -13.78 -6.67 -0.75
N ASP A 20 -13.99 -6.25 -2.01
CA ASP A 20 -15.13 -6.66 -2.83
C ASP A 20 -14.76 -6.57 -4.34
N PRO A 21 -14.67 -7.69 -5.07
CA PRO A 21 -14.72 -9.07 -4.61
C PRO A 21 -13.39 -9.60 -4.02
N MET A 22 -13.45 -10.64 -3.18
CA MET A 22 -12.26 -11.25 -2.55
C MET A 22 -11.71 -12.49 -3.26
N GLY A 23 -12.34 -12.94 -4.32
CA GLY A 23 -12.05 -14.23 -4.96
C GLY A 23 -10.64 -14.39 -5.56
N LYS A 24 -9.89 -13.31 -5.74
CA LYS A 24 -8.53 -13.32 -6.33
C LYS A 24 -7.43 -12.80 -5.40
N THR A 25 -7.72 -12.63 -4.10
CA THR A 25 -6.71 -12.14 -3.17
C THR A 25 -5.64 -13.20 -2.87
N ASN A 26 -4.37 -12.82 -2.96
CA ASN A 26 -3.23 -13.67 -2.59
C ASN A 26 -2.69 -13.34 -1.17
N ALA A 27 -3.14 -12.26 -0.57
CA ALA A 27 -2.64 -11.81 0.74
C ALA A 27 -2.78 -12.89 1.84
N PRO A 28 -3.95 -13.57 2.02
CA PRO A 28 -4.06 -14.59 3.07
C PRO A 28 -3.06 -15.74 2.89
N ARG A 29 -2.77 -16.14 1.65
CA ARG A 29 -1.79 -17.19 1.38
C ARG A 29 -0.37 -16.76 1.76
N ALA A 30 0.02 -15.54 1.39
CA ALA A 30 1.35 -15.01 1.67
C ALA A 30 1.57 -14.77 3.17
N TYR A 31 0.60 -14.11 3.83
CA TYR A 31 0.71 -13.80 5.25
C TYR A 31 0.65 -15.04 6.14
N ASN A 32 -0.22 -16.02 5.84
CA ASN A 32 -0.29 -17.25 6.63
C ASN A 32 0.98 -18.10 6.49
N LYS A 33 1.64 -18.06 5.32
CA LYS A 33 2.97 -18.65 5.17
C LYS A 33 3.99 -17.95 6.07
N LEU A 34 4.03 -16.61 6.03
CA LEU A 34 4.94 -15.81 6.86
C LEU A 34 4.68 -16.00 8.35
N PHE A 35 3.43 -16.03 8.80
CA PHE A 35 3.08 -16.30 10.20
C PHE A 35 3.62 -17.65 10.65
N GLY A 36 3.54 -18.69 9.80
CA GLY A 36 4.14 -19.99 10.08
C GLY A 36 5.67 -19.95 10.16
N GLU A 37 6.34 -19.25 9.26
CA GLU A 37 7.81 -19.09 9.25
C GLU A 37 8.32 -18.33 10.49
N LEU A 38 7.51 -17.43 11.03
CA LEU A 38 7.83 -16.63 12.23
C LEU A 38 7.30 -17.22 13.54
N ASP A 39 6.74 -18.44 13.51
CA ASP A 39 6.07 -19.11 14.65
C ASP A 39 5.02 -18.20 15.34
N MET A 40 4.28 -17.42 14.56
CA MET A 40 3.24 -16.55 15.07
C MET A 40 1.91 -17.29 15.21
N ASN A 41 1.29 -17.24 16.40
CA ASN A 41 -0.07 -17.73 16.60
C ASN A 41 -1.08 -16.73 15.99
N ALA A 42 -1.11 -16.68 14.66
CA ALA A 42 -1.95 -15.74 13.90
C ALA A 42 -2.49 -16.41 12.63
N ILE A 43 -3.65 -15.97 12.17
CA ILE A 43 -4.26 -16.39 10.93
C ILE A 43 -4.88 -15.21 10.20
N MET A 44 -4.63 -15.10 8.89
CA MET A 44 -5.31 -14.15 8.02
C MET A 44 -6.41 -14.87 7.22
N LEU A 45 -7.62 -14.32 7.28
CA LEU A 45 -8.80 -14.81 6.56
C LEU A 45 -9.29 -13.76 5.57
N PRO A 46 -9.67 -14.14 4.32
CA PRO A 46 -10.35 -13.26 3.41
C PRO A 46 -11.83 -13.13 3.81
N VAL A 47 -12.32 -11.91 3.84
CA VAL A 47 -13.73 -11.61 4.14
C VAL A 47 -14.26 -10.63 3.10
N GLU A 48 -15.31 -11.01 2.39
CA GLU A 48 -15.96 -10.12 1.45
C GLU A 48 -16.91 -9.17 2.20
N VAL A 49 -16.62 -7.88 2.11
CA VAL A 49 -17.44 -6.81 2.70
C VAL A 49 -17.96 -5.96 1.56
N LYS A 50 -19.28 -5.86 1.38
CA LYS A 50 -19.88 -5.09 0.30
C LYS A 50 -19.71 -3.59 0.54
N LYS A 51 -19.68 -2.85 -0.57
CA LYS A 51 -19.69 -1.39 -0.50
C LYS A 51 -20.92 -0.91 0.27
N GLY A 52 -20.70 -0.08 1.30
CA GLY A 52 -21.75 0.42 2.20
C GLY A 52 -21.91 -0.37 3.50
N GLU A 53 -21.36 -1.58 3.61
CA GLU A 53 -21.40 -2.40 4.84
C GLU A 53 -20.20 -2.16 5.77
N LEU A 54 -19.24 -1.35 5.32
CA LEU A 54 -18.00 -1.12 6.06
C LEU A 54 -18.19 -0.55 7.47
N PRO A 55 -19.13 0.39 7.72
CA PRO A 55 -19.39 0.87 9.09
C PRO A 55 -19.85 -0.24 10.02
N GLN A 56 -20.83 -1.06 9.60
CA GLN A 56 -21.35 -2.18 10.39
C GLN A 56 -20.25 -3.25 10.60
N PHE A 57 -19.41 -3.49 9.60
CA PHE A 57 -18.26 -4.37 9.71
C PHE A 57 -17.27 -3.88 10.78
N MET A 58 -16.94 -2.57 10.82
CA MET A 58 -16.04 -2.00 11.83
C MET A 58 -16.60 -2.14 13.25
N GLU A 59 -17.89 -1.89 13.43
CA GLU A 59 -18.56 -2.12 14.74
C GLU A 59 -18.53 -3.59 15.16
N ALA A 60 -18.78 -4.51 14.22
CA ALA A 60 -18.67 -5.95 14.49
C ALA A 60 -17.24 -6.35 14.87
N CYS A 61 -16.22 -5.79 14.22
CA CYS A 61 -14.82 -6.03 14.58
C CYS A 61 -14.50 -5.59 16.01
N LYS A 62 -14.98 -4.42 16.44
CA LYS A 62 -14.81 -3.93 17.81
C LYS A 62 -15.49 -4.88 18.81
N MET A 63 -16.75 -5.26 18.55
CA MET A 63 -17.53 -6.18 19.40
C MET A 63 -16.89 -7.57 19.54
N LEU A 64 -16.32 -8.09 18.45
CA LEU A 64 -15.67 -9.41 18.40
C LEU A 64 -14.18 -9.36 18.80
N HIS A 65 -13.68 -8.20 19.22
CA HIS A 65 -12.28 -7.99 19.57
C HIS A 65 -11.29 -8.35 18.44
N ILE A 66 -11.70 -8.15 17.18
CA ILE A 66 -10.80 -8.29 16.02
C ILE A 66 -9.83 -7.11 16.03
N ARG A 67 -8.55 -7.40 16.13
CA ARG A 67 -7.49 -6.40 16.33
C ARG A 67 -6.83 -5.92 15.04
N TYR A 68 -6.91 -6.70 13.97
CA TYR A 68 -6.17 -6.43 12.74
C TYR A 68 -7.04 -6.61 11.50
N ILE A 69 -7.07 -5.55 10.67
CA ILE A 69 -7.80 -5.54 9.41
C ILE A 69 -6.84 -5.11 8.31
N SER A 70 -6.87 -5.82 7.17
CA SER A 70 -6.11 -5.49 5.96
C SER A 70 -7.08 -5.14 4.83
N PRO A 71 -7.46 -3.88 4.68
CA PRO A 71 -8.36 -3.45 3.61
C PRO A 71 -7.65 -3.51 2.24
N THR A 72 -8.37 -4.04 1.24
CA THR A 72 -8.01 -3.91 -0.17
C THR A 72 -9.13 -3.19 -0.94
N MET A 73 -9.09 -3.22 -2.28
CA MET A 73 -10.11 -2.53 -3.07
C MET A 73 -11.53 -3.10 -2.78
N PRO A 74 -12.55 -2.21 -2.69
CA PRO A 74 -12.51 -0.76 -2.83
C PRO A 74 -12.24 -0.01 -1.52
N HIS A 75 -12.05 -0.67 -0.38
CA HIS A 75 -12.16 -0.14 0.98
C HIS A 75 -10.98 0.70 1.47
N LYS A 76 -9.83 0.73 0.78
CA LYS A 76 -8.63 1.46 1.23
C LYS A 76 -8.87 2.95 1.54
N LYS A 77 -9.78 3.59 0.79
CA LYS A 77 -10.17 4.98 1.01
C LYS A 77 -11.38 5.09 1.94
N ASP A 78 -12.37 4.24 1.71
CA ASP A 78 -13.66 4.33 2.39
C ASP A 78 -13.59 4.01 3.89
N ILE A 79 -12.52 3.33 4.33
CA ILE A 79 -12.29 3.01 5.75
C ILE A 79 -11.76 4.22 6.55
N ILE A 80 -11.08 5.18 5.91
CA ILE A 80 -10.42 6.30 6.58
C ILE A 80 -11.35 7.09 7.51
N PRO A 81 -12.56 7.50 7.09
CA PRO A 81 -13.46 8.26 7.96
C PRO A 81 -14.02 7.45 9.14
N LEU A 82 -13.78 6.14 9.19
CA LEU A 82 -14.21 5.23 10.27
C LEU A 82 -13.10 4.96 11.28
N LEU A 83 -11.90 5.52 11.07
CA LEU A 83 -10.73 5.35 11.94
C LEU A 83 -10.50 6.58 12.80
N ASP A 84 -10.00 6.36 14.02
CA ASP A 84 -9.69 7.42 14.96
C ASP A 84 -8.41 8.17 14.58
N ASP A 85 -7.43 7.48 13.98
CA ASP A 85 -6.19 8.07 13.48
C ASP A 85 -5.67 7.35 12.24
N VAL A 86 -4.93 8.09 11.39
CA VAL A 86 -4.23 7.55 10.22
C VAL A 86 -2.85 8.18 10.07
N ASP A 87 -1.88 7.42 9.55
CA ASP A 87 -0.55 7.93 9.28
C ASP A 87 -0.54 9.02 8.18
N GLU A 88 0.56 9.77 8.11
CA GLU A 88 0.73 10.87 7.15
C GLU A 88 0.50 10.42 5.69
N SER A 89 1.09 9.29 5.30
CA SER A 89 0.99 8.78 3.93
C SER A 89 -0.46 8.43 3.57
N SER A 90 -1.19 7.81 4.50
CA SER A 90 -2.61 7.48 4.33
C SER A 90 -3.49 8.73 4.26
N ARG A 91 -3.14 9.77 5.03
CA ARG A 91 -3.86 11.05 5.00
C ARG A 91 -3.66 11.77 3.68
N ILE A 92 -2.42 11.83 3.16
CA ILE A 92 -2.08 12.50 1.91
C ILE A 92 -2.68 11.77 0.71
N PHE A 93 -2.47 10.44 0.63
CA PHE A 93 -2.86 9.65 -0.56
C PHE A 93 -4.19 8.91 -0.41
N GLN A 94 -4.92 9.14 0.70
CA GLN A 94 -6.25 8.56 0.93
C GLN A 94 -6.25 7.03 0.74
N SER A 95 -5.26 6.34 1.32
CA SER A 95 -5.08 4.90 1.14
C SER A 95 -4.55 4.23 2.41
N VAL A 96 -5.42 3.50 3.10
CA VAL A 96 -5.08 2.64 4.24
C VAL A 96 -5.11 1.20 3.79
N ASN A 97 -4.09 0.41 4.11
CA ASN A 97 -4.04 -1.03 3.82
C ASN A 97 -3.73 -1.90 5.03
N ALA A 98 -3.54 -1.30 6.19
CA ALA A 98 -3.48 -2.00 7.47
C ALA A 98 -4.16 -1.16 8.56
N VAL A 99 -4.99 -1.81 9.37
CA VAL A 99 -5.66 -1.20 10.53
C VAL A 99 -5.37 -2.03 11.77
N ARG A 100 -5.04 -1.36 12.86
CA ARG A 100 -4.98 -1.93 14.20
C ARG A 100 -6.09 -1.33 15.05
N ILE A 101 -6.79 -2.16 15.82
CA ILE A 101 -7.78 -1.74 16.82
C ILE A 101 -7.21 -2.11 18.18
N ASP A 102 -6.98 -1.14 19.03
CA ASP A 102 -6.45 -1.31 20.38
C ASP A 102 -7.52 -1.85 21.37
N GLU A 103 -7.12 -2.16 22.58
CA GLU A 103 -8.02 -2.78 23.58
C GLU A 103 -9.17 -1.86 24.02
N ASP A 104 -8.94 -0.57 23.99
CA ASP A 104 -9.94 0.47 24.27
C ASP A 104 -10.86 0.75 23.07
N GLY A 105 -10.67 0.08 21.93
CA GLY A 105 -11.43 0.25 20.70
C GLY A 105 -10.89 1.33 19.77
N THR A 106 -9.82 2.05 20.14
CA THR A 106 -9.19 3.05 19.27
C THR A 106 -8.59 2.39 18.04
N SER A 107 -8.85 2.96 16.87
CA SER A 107 -8.47 2.39 15.58
C SER A 107 -7.44 3.25 14.84
N HIS A 108 -6.35 2.63 14.39
CA HIS A 108 -5.23 3.27 13.72
C HIS A 108 -5.03 2.68 12.32
N GLY A 109 -5.05 3.54 11.32
CA GLY A 109 -4.81 3.15 9.92
C GLY A 109 -3.42 3.53 9.43
N VAL A 110 -2.78 2.64 8.67
CA VAL A 110 -1.46 2.91 8.07
C VAL A 110 -1.40 2.45 6.61
N GLY A 111 -0.59 3.19 5.83
CA GLY A 111 -0.22 2.86 4.47
C GLY A 111 1.11 2.10 4.43
N MET A 112 1.07 0.78 4.21
CA MET A 112 2.26 -0.07 4.18
C MET A 112 2.83 -0.30 2.78
N ASP A 113 2.06 -0.03 1.71
CA ASP A 113 2.45 -0.33 0.33
C ASP A 113 3.75 0.40 -0.08
N GLY A 114 3.86 1.70 0.25
CA GLY A 114 5.05 2.51 -0.03
C GLY A 114 6.28 2.01 0.73
N LYS A 115 6.13 1.75 2.02
CA LYS A 115 7.21 1.21 2.88
C LYS A 115 7.67 -0.17 2.42
N GLY A 116 6.73 -1.04 2.02
CA GLY A 116 7.03 -2.36 1.47
C GLY A 116 7.84 -2.29 0.17
N ALA A 117 7.42 -1.42 -0.77
CA ALA A 117 8.14 -1.19 -2.02
C ALA A 117 9.55 -0.63 -1.76
N LEU A 118 9.67 0.35 -0.87
CA LEU A 118 10.96 0.91 -0.49
C LEU A 118 11.89 -0.14 0.09
N ASN A 119 11.42 -0.95 1.04
CA ASN A 119 12.22 -2.00 1.64
C ASN A 119 12.73 -3.01 0.60
N ALA A 120 11.90 -3.37 -0.39
CA ALA A 120 12.31 -4.24 -1.48
C ALA A 120 13.42 -3.60 -2.33
N ILE A 121 13.31 -2.30 -2.64
CA ILE A 121 14.33 -1.55 -3.37
C ILE A 121 15.65 -1.51 -2.57
N LEU A 122 15.61 -1.15 -1.30
CA LEU A 122 16.80 -1.07 -0.46
C LEU A 122 17.48 -2.42 -0.28
N SER A 123 16.70 -3.50 -0.17
CA SER A 123 17.21 -4.88 -0.06
C SER A 123 17.95 -5.34 -1.31
N SER A 124 17.72 -4.69 -2.48
CA SER A 124 18.50 -4.95 -3.70
C SER A 124 19.88 -4.25 -3.74
N GLY A 125 20.22 -3.49 -2.69
CA GLY A 125 21.50 -2.76 -2.60
C GLY A 125 21.53 -1.42 -3.31
N VAL A 126 20.39 -0.95 -3.86
CA VAL A 126 20.31 0.34 -4.57
C VAL A 126 20.49 1.51 -3.60
N GLN A 127 21.37 2.43 -3.94
CA GLN A 127 21.55 3.70 -3.23
C GLN A 127 20.62 4.75 -3.82
N LEU A 128 19.80 5.41 -3.00
CA LEU A 128 18.76 6.34 -3.46
C LEU A 128 19.17 7.81 -3.42
N VAL A 129 20.05 8.19 -2.49
CA VAL A 129 20.42 9.59 -2.25
C VAL A 129 20.96 10.26 -3.52
N GLY A 130 20.35 11.37 -3.91
CA GLY A 130 20.74 12.19 -5.06
C GLY A 130 20.39 11.57 -6.43
N LYS A 131 19.79 10.37 -6.46
CA LYS A 131 19.42 9.68 -7.71
C LYS A 131 18.12 10.23 -8.31
N GLU A 132 17.91 9.89 -9.59
CA GLU A 132 16.67 10.12 -10.32
C GLU A 132 15.93 8.80 -10.52
N ALA A 133 14.62 8.83 -10.38
CA ALA A 133 13.76 7.68 -10.59
C ALA A 133 12.77 7.93 -11.74
N LEU A 134 12.49 6.87 -12.49
CA LEU A 134 11.43 6.82 -13.48
C LEU A 134 10.36 5.84 -13.01
N MET A 135 9.13 6.29 -12.96
CA MET A 135 7.96 5.47 -12.60
C MET A 135 6.99 5.39 -13.77
N LEU A 136 6.65 4.17 -14.19
CA LEU A 136 5.64 3.92 -15.20
C LEU A 136 4.33 3.53 -14.51
N GLY A 137 3.33 4.41 -14.59
CA GLY A 137 2.02 4.28 -13.99
C GLY A 137 1.74 5.28 -12.89
N SER A 138 0.46 5.64 -12.72
CA SER A 138 -0.07 6.54 -11.68
C SER A 138 -1.27 5.91 -10.95
N GLY A 139 -1.12 4.64 -10.56
CA GLY A 139 -2.11 3.90 -9.77
C GLY A 139 -2.08 4.27 -8.28
N SER A 140 -2.92 3.60 -7.49
CA SER A 140 -3.11 3.89 -6.06
C SER A 140 -1.85 3.77 -5.19
N ILE A 141 -0.82 3.06 -5.66
CA ILE A 141 0.45 2.90 -4.92
C ILE A 141 1.54 3.89 -5.36
N SER A 142 1.37 4.56 -6.51
CA SER A 142 2.42 5.41 -7.09
C SER A 142 2.81 6.57 -6.19
N GLY A 143 1.81 7.25 -5.62
CA GLY A 143 2.04 8.38 -4.73
C GLY A 143 2.72 7.99 -3.42
N VAL A 144 2.27 6.90 -2.78
CA VAL A 144 2.88 6.42 -1.52
C VAL A 144 4.31 5.93 -1.72
N ILE A 145 4.62 5.31 -2.87
CA ILE A 145 6.00 4.95 -3.23
C ILE A 145 6.84 6.22 -3.45
N GLY A 146 6.32 7.19 -4.21
CA GLY A 146 6.99 8.48 -4.44
C GLY A 146 7.33 9.21 -3.13
N LEU A 147 6.40 9.21 -2.17
CA LEU A 147 6.63 9.81 -0.85
C LEU A 147 7.78 9.11 -0.10
N GLU A 148 7.80 7.79 -0.09
CA GLU A 148 8.88 7.05 0.59
C GLU A 148 10.24 7.23 -0.14
N LEU A 149 10.26 7.27 -1.47
CA LEU A 149 11.47 7.58 -2.24
C LEU A 149 12.03 8.97 -1.89
N SER A 150 11.16 9.97 -1.74
CA SER A 150 11.59 11.33 -1.36
C SER A 150 12.21 11.38 0.04
N LYS A 151 11.62 10.67 1.02
CA LYS A 151 12.16 10.55 2.39
C LYS A 151 13.54 9.89 2.42
N HIS A 152 13.88 9.11 1.39
CA HIS A 152 15.16 8.41 1.26
C HIS A 152 16.11 9.06 0.24
N GLY A 153 15.85 10.33 -0.09
CA GLY A 153 16.81 11.19 -0.79
C GLY A 153 16.83 11.06 -2.31
N ILE A 154 15.81 10.47 -2.93
CA ILE A 154 15.62 10.61 -4.39
C ILE A 154 15.45 12.09 -4.71
N ARG A 155 16.27 12.59 -5.64
CA ARG A 155 16.28 14.01 -6.02
C ARG A 155 15.14 14.36 -6.98
N LYS A 156 14.84 13.43 -7.90
CA LYS A 156 13.85 13.65 -8.96
C LYS A 156 13.08 12.37 -9.28
N LEU A 157 11.76 12.51 -9.46
CA LEU A 157 10.87 11.46 -9.91
C LEU A 157 10.16 11.91 -11.18
N THR A 158 10.30 11.14 -12.27
CA THR A 158 9.50 11.32 -13.48
C THR A 158 8.43 10.24 -13.51
N ILE A 159 7.16 10.63 -13.58
CA ILE A 159 6.01 9.71 -13.65
C ILE A 159 5.48 9.72 -15.07
N LEU A 160 5.55 8.58 -15.75
CA LEU A 160 4.95 8.39 -17.07
C LEU A 160 3.61 7.65 -16.91
N ASN A 161 2.57 8.23 -17.52
CA ASN A 161 1.26 7.56 -17.54
C ASN A 161 0.53 7.83 -18.86
N ARG A 162 -0.32 6.88 -19.27
CA ARG A 162 -1.15 7.02 -20.47
C ARG A 162 -2.11 8.22 -20.34
N THR A 163 -2.69 8.41 -19.16
CA THR A 163 -3.49 9.58 -18.80
C THR A 163 -2.61 10.51 -17.98
N VAL A 164 -2.02 11.53 -18.62
CA VAL A 164 -1.01 12.38 -17.99
C VAL A 164 -1.57 13.17 -16.80
N GLU A 165 -2.85 13.53 -16.83
CA GLU A 165 -3.53 14.26 -15.77
C GLU A 165 -3.47 13.51 -14.43
N LYS A 166 -3.64 12.19 -14.44
CA LYS A 166 -3.51 11.35 -13.23
C LYS A 166 -2.09 11.32 -12.66
N ALA A 167 -1.10 11.37 -13.52
CA ALA A 167 0.29 11.48 -13.08
C ALA A 167 0.59 12.88 -12.54
N GLN A 168 -0.01 13.91 -13.14
CA GLN A 168 0.13 15.30 -12.69
C GLN A 168 -0.45 15.51 -11.29
N GLU A 169 -1.64 14.96 -10.99
CA GLU A 169 -2.23 15.00 -9.65
C GLU A 169 -1.25 14.45 -8.58
N ILE A 170 -0.59 13.31 -8.87
CA ILE A 170 0.40 12.73 -7.96
C ILE A 170 1.63 13.63 -7.87
N ALA A 171 2.11 14.16 -8.99
CA ALA A 171 3.29 15.04 -9.02
C ALA A 171 3.05 16.32 -8.22
N ASP A 172 1.87 16.92 -8.33
CA ASP A 172 1.49 18.12 -7.60
C ASP A 172 1.44 17.86 -6.08
N ILE A 173 0.86 16.73 -5.67
CA ILE A 173 0.85 16.31 -4.26
C ILE A 173 2.28 16.12 -3.75
N LEU A 174 3.14 15.40 -4.48
CA LEU A 174 4.51 15.14 -4.07
C LEU A 174 5.33 16.44 -4.01
N ASN A 175 5.20 17.34 -4.98
CA ASN A 175 5.87 18.65 -4.98
C ASN A 175 5.39 19.55 -3.83
N THR A 176 4.13 19.40 -3.38
CA THR A 176 3.60 20.14 -2.23
C THR A 176 4.13 19.63 -0.90
N HIS A 177 4.29 18.30 -0.77
CA HIS A 177 4.62 17.66 0.50
C HIS A 177 6.09 17.23 0.63
N THR A 178 6.90 17.40 -0.42
CA THR A 178 8.31 16.96 -0.41
C THR A 178 9.21 17.99 -1.10
N SER A 179 10.52 17.87 -0.89
CA SER A 179 11.54 18.63 -1.62
C SER A 179 12.01 17.95 -2.91
N MET A 180 11.49 16.77 -3.23
CA MET A 180 11.82 16.02 -4.45
C MET A 180 11.17 16.69 -5.67
N GLU A 181 11.94 16.96 -6.71
CA GLU A 181 11.38 17.40 -8.00
C GLU A 181 10.56 16.27 -8.62
N THR A 182 9.25 16.48 -8.78
CA THR A 182 8.39 15.47 -9.43
C THR A 182 7.78 16.03 -10.70
N LYS A 183 7.91 15.27 -11.80
CA LYS A 183 7.34 15.61 -13.12
C LYS A 183 6.43 14.52 -13.63
N ALA A 184 5.35 14.94 -14.29
CA ALA A 184 4.44 14.06 -15.00
C ALA A 184 4.58 14.23 -16.51
N LEU A 185 4.63 13.13 -17.25
CA LEU A 185 4.69 13.13 -18.71
C LEU A 185 3.77 12.05 -19.29
N ALA A 186 3.33 12.25 -20.53
CA ALA A 186 2.62 11.20 -21.27
C ALA A 186 3.57 10.01 -21.53
N SER A 187 3.05 8.79 -21.41
CA SER A 187 3.81 7.56 -21.68
C SER A 187 3.94 7.34 -23.20
N THR A 188 4.85 8.09 -23.83
CA THR A 188 5.25 7.91 -25.23
C THR A 188 6.65 7.30 -25.30
N PRO A 189 7.04 6.67 -26.44
CA PRO A 189 8.39 6.15 -26.62
C PRO A 189 9.47 7.22 -26.37
N GLU A 190 9.26 8.44 -26.89
CA GLU A 190 10.21 9.55 -26.79
C GLU A 190 10.41 9.99 -25.34
N ASN A 191 9.30 10.15 -24.57
CA ASN A 191 9.36 10.50 -23.16
C ASN A 191 9.99 9.38 -22.31
N LEU A 192 9.71 8.12 -22.66
CA LEU A 192 10.31 6.96 -22.00
C LEU A 192 11.83 6.94 -22.21
N ASP A 193 12.29 7.07 -23.45
CA ASP A 193 13.71 7.09 -23.78
C ASP A 193 14.44 8.23 -23.09
N GLN A 194 13.86 9.44 -23.12
CA GLN A 194 14.43 10.61 -22.44
C GLN A 194 14.56 10.41 -20.94
N ALA A 195 13.47 9.94 -20.29
CA ALA A 195 13.47 9.75 -18.84
C ALA A 195 14.36 8.57 -18.40
N ALA A 196 14.40 7.49 -19.18
CA ALA A 196 15.27 6.34 -18.93
C ALA A 196 16.75 6.69 -19.07
N GLY A 197 17.11 7.62 -19.97
CA GLY A 197 18.49 8.08 -20.17
C GLY A 197 19.11 8.76 -18.94
N THR A 198 18.31 9.26 -18.00
CA THR A 198 18.80 9.94 -16.78
C THR A 198 18.49 9.19 -15.48
N ALA A 199 17.52 8.30 -15.49
CA ALA A 199 17.09 7.57 -14.29
C ALA A 199 18.05 6.44 -13.92
N GLN A 200 18.30 6.28 -12.62
CA GLN A 200 19.07 5.16 -12.06
C GLN A 200 18.15 4.13 -11.37
N LEU A 201 16.87 4.46 -11.22
CA LEU A 201 15.85 3.56 -10.69
C LEU A 201 14.64 3.57 -11.62
N PHE A 202 14.21 2.39 -12.05
CA PHE A 202 12.99 2.21 -12.83
C PHE A 202 11.94 1.44 -12.02
N LEU A 203 10.73 1.97 -11.95
CA LEU A 203 9.61 1.39 -11.23
C LEU A 203 8.44 1.14 -12.17
N GLN A 204 8.07 -0.11 -12.36
CA GLN A 204 6.89 -0.52 -13.10
C GLN A 204 5.73 -0.73 -12.11
N VAL A 205 4.75 0.17 -12.12
CA VAL A 205 3.59 0.13 -11.20
C VAL A 205 2.24 0.08 -11.96
N THR A 206 2.28 -0.32 -13.22
CA THR A 206 1.08 -0.61 -14.02
C THR A 206 0.73 -2.10 -13.95
N PRO A 207 -0.49 -2.51 -14.37
CA PRO A 207 -0.86 -3.93 -14.50
C PRO A 207 -0.14 -4.69 -15.63
N LEU A 208 0.70 -4.04 -16.43
CA LEU A 208 1.42 -4.70 -17.53
C LEU A 208 2.33 -5.80 -16.97
N GLY A 209 2.17 -7.00 -17.51
CA GLY A 209 2.92 -8.19 -17.08
C GLY A 209 2.32 -8.92 -15.88
N MET A 210 1.21 -8.48 -15.35
CA MET A 210 0.42 -9.24 -14.38
C MET A 210 -0.47 -10.22 -15.14
N ALA A 211 -0.07 -11.50 -15.21
CA ALA A 211 -0.85 -12.59 -15.80
C ALA A 211 -1.83 -13.18 -14.79
#